data_b5105efe9639ad403c58f9c12936b91e
#
_entry.id   b5105efe9639ad403c58f9c12936b91e
#
_cell.length_a   1.000
_cell.length_b   1.000
_cell.length_c   1.000
_cell.angle_alpha   90.00
_cell.angle_beta   90.00
_cell.angle_gamma   90.00
#
_symmetry.space_group_name_H-M   'P 1'
#
loop_
_entity.id
_entity.type
_entity.pdbx_description
1 polymer ?
#
loop_
_entity_poly.entity_id
_entity_poly.type
_entity_poly.pdbx_seq_one_letter_code
_entity_poly.pdbx_strand_id
1 'polypeptide(L)'
;MQKRMVKTENILSATQIKAEAARLGFSACGLAPAEPVAPLHAAFFKRWLGEGRQAGMAYMEGHEAKRLDPRLLVEGCRTVVCVALNYRPSTPIPDHKLQIAWYAYGQDYHDIMRQKLNSLLETLRHSTPEGTLQGRAFCDTAPILERYWAWRCGLGWIGRHTQLVIPRAGSAFFLGELMLNLPADAYDAPFPTDRCGTCRRCIEACPTQALEEGRGLDARRCLSYLTIENRGGIPEEAAARMYPYFCLLYTSPSPRDGLLS
;
A
#
# COMPACT_ATOMS: atom_id res chain seq x y z
N MET A 1 9.32 11.40 -50.93
CA MET A 1 8.34 11.66 -49.87
C MET A 1 8.31 10.44 -48.92
N GLN A 2 9.07 10.49 -47.82
CA GLN A 2 9.01 9.44 -46.79
C GLN A 2 7.76 9.66 -45.94
N LYS A 3 6.79 8.75 -46.03
CA LYS A 3 5.65 8.67 -45.11
C LYS A 3 6.25 8.43 -43.69
N ARG A 4 6.17 9.44 -42.85
CA ARG A 4 6.34 9.25 -41.41
C ARG A 4 5.26 8.24 -40.97
N MET A 5 5.65 7.01 -40.69
CA MET A 5 4.80 6.06 -39.98
C MET A 5 4.54 6.66 -38.57
N VAL A 6 3.34 7.12 -38.35
CA VAL A 6 2.86 7.43 -36.99
C VAL A 6 2.85 6.12 -36.27
N LYS A 7 3.83 5.89 -35.38
CA LYS A 7 3.76 4.78 -34.42
C LYS A 7 2.51 5.00 -33.57
N THR A 8 1.46 4.24 -33.85
CA THR A 8 0.33 4.14 -32.92
C THR A 8 0.89 3.66 -31.58
N GLU A 9 0.88 4.53 -30.61
CA GLU A 9 1.32 4.20 -29.26
C GLU A 9 0.36 3.15 -28.68
N ASN A 10 0.88 2.02 -28.21
CA ASN A 10 0.04 1.00 -27.55
C ASN A 10 -0.46 1.58 -26.23
N ILE A 11 -1.78 1.58 -26.05
CA ILE A 11 -2.47 2.18 -24.88
C ILE A 11 -3.22 1.07 -24.17
N LEU A 12 -3.10 1.02 -22.85
CA LEU A 12 -3.80 0.06 -22.00
C LEU A 12 -5.24 0.52 -21.77
N SER A 13 -6.19 -0.40 -21.79
CA SER A 13 -7.57 -0.09 -21.43
C SER A 13 -7.78 -0.14 -19.93
N ALA A 14 -8.07 0.99 -19.31
CA ALA A 14 -8.36 1.09 -17.88
C ALA A 14 -9.58 0.24 -17.49
N THR A 15 -10.60 0.20 -18.35
CA THR A 15 -11.81 -0.62 -18.13
C THR A 15 -11.47 -2.10 -18.12
N GLN A 16 -10.63 -2.58 -19.04
CA GLN A 16 -10.21 -3.97 -19.10
C GLN A 16 -9.37 -4.34 -17.87
N ILE A 17 -8.42 -3.50 -17.45
CA ILE A 17 -7.61 -3.71 -16.26
C ILE A 17 -8.49 -3.87 -15.01
N LYS A 18 -9.45 -2.96 -14.81
CA LYS A 18 -10.37 -2.99 -13.66
C LYS A 18 -11.28 -4.23 -13.69
N ALA A 19 -11.79 -4.61 -14.86
CA ALA A 19 -12.62 -5.80 -15.01
C ALA A 19 -11.83 -7.08 -14.67
N GLU A 20 -10.61 -7.18 -15.15
CA GLU A 20 -9.76 -8.34 -14.88
C GLU A 20 -9.32 -8.39 -13.41
N ALA A 21 -8.97 -7.27 -12.78
CA ALA A 21 -8.71 -7.19 -11.35
C ALA A 21 -9.92 -7.68 -10.52
N ALA A 22 -11.12 -7.26 -10.89
CA ALA A 22 -12.35 -7.74 -10.24
C ALA A 22 -12.56 -9.26 -10.44
N ARG A 23 -12.30 -9.78 -11.65
CA ARG A 23 -12.37 -11.24 -11.94
C ARG A 23 -11.39 -12.04 -11.08
N LEU A 24 -10.21 -11.50 -10.81
CA LEU A 24 -9.21 -12.10 -9.94
C LEU A 24 -9.56 -11.95 -8.44
N GLY A 25 -10.66 -11.28 -8.11
CA GLY A 25 -11.19 -11.15 -6.74
C GLY A 25 -10.60 -9.96 -5.97
N PHE A 26 -9.95 -9.00 -6.63
CA PHE A 26 -9.61 -7.74 -5.98
C PHE A 26 -10.87 -6.92 -5.71
N SER A 27 -10.93 -6.32 -4.54
CA SER A 27 -12.10 -5.54 -4.08
C SER A 27 -12.13 -4.13 -4.67
N ALA A 28 -10.98 -3.61 -5.05
CA ALA A 28 -10.84 -2.32 -5.71
C ALA A 28 -9.61 -2.32 -6.63
N CYS A 29 -9.68 -1.52 -7.69
CA CYS A 29 -8.60 -1.29 -8.64
C CYS A 29 -8.70 0.12 -9.19
N GLY A 30 -7.58 0.82 -9.28
CA GLY A 30 -7.47 2.14 -9.88
C GLY A 30 -6.14 2.34 -10.55
N LEU A 31 -6.05 3.37 -11.40
CA LEU A 31 -4.88 3.68 -12.21
C LEU A 31 -4.47 5.13 -12.01
N ALA A 32 -3.16 5.38 -11.99
CA ALA A 32 -2.58 6.71 -11.99
C ALA A 32 -1.41 6.80 -12.97
N PRO A 33 -1.09 7.99 -13.54
CA PRO A 33 0.15 8.18 -14.26
C PRO A 33 1.34 8.01 -13.33
N ALA A 34 2.43 7.42 -13.84
CA ALA A 34 3.67 7.25 -13.10
C ALA A 34 4.41 8.60 -13.03
N GLU A 35 4.11 9.38 -12.03
CA GLU A 35 4.72 10.68 -11.72
C GLU A 35 5.45 10.63 -10.39
N PRO A 36 6.35 11.57 -10.09
CA PRO A 36 6.90 11.71 -8.74
C PRO A 36 5.79 11.89 -7.71
N VAL A 37 6.01 11.37 -6.52
CA VAL A 37 5.12 11.59 -5.37
C VAL A 37 4.92 13.09 -5.16
N ALA A 38 3.67 13.51 -4.98
CA ALA A 38 3.32 14.92 -4.84
C ALA A 38 4.15 15.59 -3.72
N PRO A 39 4.60 16.85 -3.92
CA PRO A 39 5.56 17.52 -3.02
C PRO A 39 5.16 17.51 -1.55
N LEU A 40 3.87 17.67 -1.25
CA LEU A 40 3.35 17.66 0.11
C LEU A 40 3.57 16.29 0.80
N HIS A 41 3.30 15.19 0.10
CA HIS A 41 3.48 13.83 0.62
C HIS A 41 4.96 13.47 0.74
N ALA A 42 5.76 13.86 -0.24
CA ALA A 42 7.21 13.70 -0.18
C ALA A 42 7.83 14.45 1.00
N ALA A 43 7.42 15.71 1.22
CA ALA A 43 7.86 16.50 2.37
C ALA A 43 7.43 15.90 3.71
N PHE A 44 6.21 15.35 3.80
CA PHE A 44 5.73 14.66 4.98
C PHE A 44 6.61 13.42 5.28
N PHE A 45 6.88 12.58 4.29
CA PHE A 45 7.71 11.40 4.44
C PHE A 45 9.14 11.76 4.88
N LYS A 46 9.77 12.75 4.24
CA LYS A 46 11.12 13.22 4.61
C LYS A 46 11.18 13.77 6.04
N ARG A 47 10.19 14.56 6.44
CA ARG A 47 10.09 15.07 7.80
C ARG A 47 9.96 13.94 8.81
N TRP A 48 9.10 12.95 8.52
CA TRP A 48 8.89 11.78 9.36
C TRP A 48 10.18 10.99 9.58
N LEU A 49 10.99 10.78 8.53
CA LEU A 49 12.33 10.19 8.62
C LEU A 49 13.28 11.08 9.45
N GLY A 50 13.31 12.38 9.15
CA GLY A 50 14.18 13.34 9.86
C GLY A 50 13.90 13.45 11.36
N GLU A 51 12.67 13.15 11.78
CA GLU A 51 12.27 13.10 13.20
C GLU A 51 12.54 11.71 13.84
N GLY A 52 13.12 10.76 13.12
CA GLY A 52 13.42 9.41 13.60
C GLY A 52 12.20 8.56 13.94
N ARG A 53 11.04 8.89 13.36
CA ARG A 53 9.76 8.22 13.68
C ARG A 53 9.64 6.83 13.10
N GLN A 54 10.52 6.45 12.17
CA GLN A 54 10.64 5.09 11.63
C GLN A 54 11.24 4.10 12.64
N ALA A 55 11.78 4.60 13.77
CA ALA A 55 12.45 3.78 14.77
C ALA A 55 13.61 2.95 14.17
N GLY A 56 13.67 1.65 14.43
CA GLY A 56 14.71 0.75 13.88
C GLY A 56 14.51 0.30 12.43
N MET A 57 13.49 0.80 11.72
CA MET A 57 13.22 0.44 10.32
C MET A 57 14.17 1.18 9.36
N ALA A 58 15.47 0.88 9.40
CA ALA A 58 16.49 1.54 8.57
C ALA A 58 16.23 1.40 7.04
N TYR A 59 15.50 0.37 6.63
CA TYR A 59 15.10 0.20 5.23
C TYR A 59 14.18 1.32 4.71
N MET A 60 13.52 2.06 5.61
CA MET A 60 12.70 3.21 5.23
C MET A 60 13.55 4.39 4.74
N GLU A 61 14.78 4.52 5.22
CA GLU A 61 15.76 5.53 4.78
C GLU A 61 16.38 5.13 3.43
N GLY A 62 16.46 3.81 3.20
CA GLY A 62 17.00 3.27 1.97
C GLY A 62 16.13 3.57 0.74
N HIS A 63 16.80 3.85 -0.39
CA HIS A 63 16.12 4.01 -1.68
C HIS A 63 15.07 5.13 -1.75
N GLU A 64 15.22 6.21 -0.96
CA GLU A 64 14.30 7.35 -0.92
C GLU A 64 13.89 7.82 -2.33
N ALA A 65 14.84 8.02 -3.22
CA ALA A 65 14.55 8.48 -4.58
C ALA A 65 13.59 7.54 -5.34
N LYS A 66 13.80 6.21 -5.22
CA LYS A 66 12.93 5.21 -5.85
C LYS A 66 11.54 5.16 -5.20
N ARG A 67 11.47 5.40 -3.89
CA ARG A 67 10.23 5.45 -3.13
C ARG A 67 9.39 6.65 -3.53
N LEU A 68 10.04 7.76 -3.88
CA LEU A 68 9.38 8.99 -4.27
C LEU A 68 9.15 9.13 -5.78
N ASP A 69 9.70 8.23 -6.60
CA ASP A 69 9.48 8.24 -8.05
C ASP A 69 9.45 6.82 -8.62
N PRO A 70 8.27 6.30 -9.02
CA PRO A 70 8.13 4.95 -9.54
C PRO A 70 8.92 4.71 -10.83
N ARG A 71 9.26 5.76 -11.58
CA ARG A 71 10.05 5.68 -12.81
C ARG A 71 11.52 5.33 -12.53
N LEU A 72 11.99 5.58 -11.30
CA LEU A 72 13.32 5.17 -10.85
C LEU A 72 13.32 3.72 -10.32
N LEU A 73 12.14 3.18 -9.98
CA LEU A 73 11.99 1.81 -9.53
C LEU A 73 11.82 0.84 -10.71
N VAL A 74 11.05 1.27 -11.72
CA VAL A 74 10.83 0.52 -12.97
C VAL A 74 11.09 1.45 -14.15
N GLU A 75 12.16 1.16 -14.88
CA GLU A 75 12.54 1.93 -16.05
C GLU A 75 11.41 1.97 -17.09
N GLY A 76 11.16 3.16 -17.63
CA GLY A 76 10.10 3.36 -18.60
C GLY A 76 8.68 3.30 -18.03
N CYS A 77 8.51 3.27 -16.71
CA CYS A 77 7.19 3.25 -16.08
C CYS A 77 6.34 4.47 -16.48
N ARG A 78 5.11 4.22 -16.94
CA ARG A 78 4.14 5.25 -17.37
C ARG A 78 2.81 5.13 -16.62
N THR A 79 2.47 3.95 -16.14
CA THR A 79 1.22 3.68 -15.42
C THR A 79 1.48 2.92 -14.14
N VAL A 80 0.88 3.38 -13.05
CA VAL A 80 0.75 2.65 -11.79
C VAL A 80 -0.68 2.16 -11.68
N VAL A 81 -0.88 0.85 -11.59
CA VAL A 81 -2.15 0.22 -11.25
C VAL A 81 -2.08 -0.18 -9.79
N CYS A 82 -3.00 0.30 -8.97
CA CYS A 82 -3.10 -0.10 -7.57
C CYS A 82 -4.34 -0.96 -7.35
N VAL A 83 -4.19 -2.06 -6.63
CA VAL A 83 -5.29 -2.97 -6.27
C VAL A 83 -5.40 -3.15 -4.77
N ALA A 84 -6.59 -3.50 -4.30
CA ALA A 84 -6.85 -3.81 -2.90
C ALA A 84 -7.56 -5.16 -2.77
N LEU A 85 -7.05 -6.03 -1.89
CA LEU A 85 -7.63 -7.33 -1.56
C LEU A 85 -8.10 -7.34 -0.11
N ASN A 86 -9.39 -7.56 0.13
CA ASN A 86 -9.94 -7.59 1.47
C ASN A 86 -9.45 -8.81 2.26
N TYR A 87 -9.02 -8.60 3.51
CA TYR A 87 -8.58 -9.64 4.42
C TYR A 87 -9.43 -9.75 5.69
N ARG A 88 -10.58 -9.07 5.74
CA ARG A 88 -11.47 -9.16 6.90
C ARG A 88 -11.95 -10.61 7.06
N PRO A 89 -11.70 -11.26 8.21
CA PRO A 89 -12.14 -12.63 8.43
C PRO A 89 -13.67 -12.70 8.53
N SER A 90 -14.25 -13.79 8.03
CA SER A 90 -15.67 -14.08 8.22
C SER A 90 -16.01 -14.38 9.70
N THR A 91 -15.04 -14.96 10.43
CA THR A 91 -15.17 -15.30 11.85
C THR A 91 -13.94 -14.76 12.59
N PRO A 92 -14.03 -13.58 13.21
CA PRO A 92 -12.95 -13.04 14.02
C PRO A 92 -12.78 -13.81 15.32
N ILE A 93 -11.59 -13.72 15.91
CA ILE A 93 -11.35 -14.24 17.27
C ILE A 93 -12.26 -13.46 18.24
N PRO A 94 -12.96 -14.14 19.18
CA PRO A 94 -13.79 -13.48 20.17
C PRO A 94 -13.01 -12.45 21.02
N ASP A 95 -13.60 -11.30 21.31
CA ASP A 95 -12.94 -10.15 21.97
C ASP A 95 -12.31 -10.45 23.33
N HIS A 96 -12.81 -11.49 24.04
CA HIS A 96 -12.26 -11.93 25.34
C HIS A 96 -11.00 -12.79 25.23
N LYS A 97 -10.56 -13.10 24.01
CA LYS A 97 -9.35 -13.88 23.74
C LYS A 97 -8.21 -13.00 23.24
N LEU A 98 -7.00 -13.57 23.22
CA LEU A 98 -5.86 -12.91 22.60
C LEU A 98 -6.18 -12.55 21.14
N GLN A 99 -6.04 -11.28 20.79
CA GLN A 99 -6.33 -10.76 19.46
C GLN A 99 -5.08 -10.78 18.60
N ILE A 100 -5.12 -11.58 17.54
CA ILE A 100 -4.10 -11.56 16.49
C ILE A 100 -4.59 -10.63 15.37
N ALA A 101 -3.69 -9.87 14.76
CA ALA A 101 -4.06 -9.00 13.64
C ALA A 101 -4.67 -9.81 12.49
N TRP A 102 -5.79 -9.34 11.95
CA TRP A 102 -6.55 -10.06 10.92
C TRP A 102 -5.76 -10.40 9.67
N TYR A 103 -4.80 -9.54 9.29
CA TYR A 103 -3.96 -9.80 8.12
C TYR A 103 -3.10 -11.07 8.26
N ALA A 104 -2.88 -11.54 9.49
CA ALA A 104 -2.10 -12.76 9.78
C ALA A 104 -2.94 -14.03 9.79
N TYR A 105 -4.25 -13.94 9.47
CA TYR A 105 -5.10 -15.11 9.38
C TYR A 105 -4.88 -15.83 8.04
N GLY A 106 -4.80 -17.16 8.10
CA GLY A 106 -4.74 -18.00 6.90
C GLY A 106 -3.35 -18.08 6.25
N GLN A 107 -3.34 -18.07 4.93
CA GLN A 107 -2.13 -18.21 4.12
C GLN A 107 -1.33 -16.90 4.06
N ASP A 108 -0.04 -17.00 3.73
CA ASP A 108 0.80 -15.82 3.51
C ASP A 108 0.23 -14.96 2.37
N TYR A 109 -0.18 -13.74 2.71
CA TYR A 109 -0.78 -12.82 1.74
C TYR A 109 0.19 -12.38 0.65
N HIS A 110 1.49 -12.38 0.91
CA HIS A 110 2.49 -12.03 -0.11
C HIS A 110 2.41 -12.99 -1.29
N ASP A 111 2.25 -14.28 -1.03
CA ASP A 111 2.12 -15.28 -2.08
C ASP A 111 0.81 -15.13 -2.84
N ILE A 112 -0.30 -14.92 -2.10
CA ILE A 112 -1.62 -14.68 -2.71
C ILE A 112 -1.60 -13.44 -3.59
N MET A 113 -1.08 -12.31 -3.08
CA MET A 113 -1.02 -11.06 -3.81
C MET A 113 -0.11 -11.18 -5.03
N ARG A 114 1.09 -11.76 -4.85
CA ARG A 114 2.04 -11.99 -5.95
C ARG A 114 1.45 -12.84 -7.06
N GLN A 115 0.78 -13.93 -6.71
CA GLN A 115 0.12 -14.80 -7.69
C GLN A 115 -0.96 -14.04 -8.47
N LYS A 116 -1.85 -13.33 -7.78
CA LYS A 116 -2.94 -12.56 -8.41
C LYS A 116 -2.43 -11.41 -9.28
N LEU A 117 -1.44 -10.65 -8.79
CA LEU A 117 -0.83 -9.55 -9.54
C LEU A 117 -0.10 -10.05 -10.79
N ASN A 118 0.63 -11.16 -10.70
CA ASN A 118 1.29 -11.75 -11.86
C ASN A 118 0.25 -12.29 -12.87
N SER A 119 -0.84 -12.89 -12.41
CA SER A 119 -1.94 -13.32 -13.28
C SER A 119 -2.57 -12.13 -14.01
N LEU A 120 -2.77 -11.00 -13.32
CA LEU A 120 -3.25 -9.77 -13.93
C LEU A 120 -2.27 -9.28 -15.00
N LEU A 121 -0.98 -9.20 -14.67
CA LEU A 121 0.06 -8.76 -15.60
C LEU A 121 0.15 -9.64 -16.85
N GLU A 122 0.08 -10.97 -16.69
CA GLU A 122 0.09 -11.91 -17.82
C GLU A 122 -1.14 -11.74 -18.73
N THR A 123 -2.34 -11.58 -18.15
CA THR A 123 -3.54 -11.31 -18.94
C THR A 123 -3.37 -10.02 -19.76
N LEU A 124 -2.80 -8.97 -19.17
CA LEU A 124 -2.55 -7.72 -19.89
C LEU A 124 -1.50 -7.89 -20.99
N ARG A 125 -0.46 -8.71 -20.77
CA ARG A 125 0.54 -9.04 -21.80
C ARG A 125 -0.09 -9.75 -23.00
N HIS A 126 -0.99 -10.69 -22.77
CA HIS A 126 -1.70 -11.38 -23.84
C HIS A 126 -2.68 -10.48 -24.61
N SER A 127 -3.15 -9.40 -24.00
CA SER A 127 -4.06 -8.43 -24.65
C SER A 127 -3.33 -7.30 -25.40
N THR A 128 -1.99 -7.27 -25.32
CA THR A 128 -1.14 -6.30 -26.02
C THR A 128 -0.24 -7.00 -27.04
N PRO A 129 0.25 -6.31 -28.10
CA PRO A 129 1.21 -6.92 -29.01
C PRO A 129 2.41 -7.48 -28.28
N GLU A 130 2.87 -8.65 -28.71
CA GLU A 130 3.95 -9.39 -28.06
C GLU A 130 5.18 -8.52 -27.79
N GLY A 131 5.74 -8.64 -26.59
CA GLY A 131 6.94 -7.92 -26.17
C GLY A 131 6.79 -6.43 -25.89
N THR A 132 5.59 -5.85 -26.11
CA THR A 132 5.39 -4.40 -25.91
C THR A 132 5.10 -4.02 -24.47
N LEU A 133 4.32 -4.83 -23.75
CA LEU A 133 4.03 -4.57 -22.34
C LEU A 133 5.12 -5.16 -21.44
N GLN A 134 5.83 -4.27 -20.79
CA GLN A 134 6.75 -4.59 -19.68
C GLN A 134 6.20 -4.01 -18.39
N GLY A 135 6.44 -4.73 -17.30
CA GLY A 135 5.98 -4.28 -15.99
C GLY A 135 6.40 -5.22 -14.89
N ARG A 136 6.23 -4.75 -13.67
CA ARG A 136 6.54 -5.51 -12.45
C ARG A 136 5.41 -5.40 -11.46
N ALA A 137 5.19 -6.49 -10.73
CA ALA A 137 4.24 -6.60 -9.63
C ALA A 137 4.96 -6.37 -8.30
N PHE A 138 4.30 -5.67 -7.40
CA PHE A 138 4.80 -5.36 -6.07
C PHE A 138 3.71 -5.57 -5.02
N CYS A 139 4.11 -5.99 -3.84
CA CYS A 139 3.32 -6.05 -2.64
C CYS A 139 4.27 -6.05 -1.45
N ASP A 140 4.24 -5.01 -0.63
CA ASP A 140 4.95 -4.85 0.65
C ASP A 140 6.49 -4.98 0.63
N THR A 141 7.11 -5.46 -0.43
CA THR A 141 8.56 -5.79 -0.46
C THR A 141 9.44 -4.82 -1.23
N ALA A 142 8.89 -3.70 -1.69
CA ALA A 142 9.58 -2.72 -2.51
C ALA A 142 9.54 -1.31 -1.88
N PRO A 143 10.46 -0.41 -2.27
CA PRO A 143 10.43 0.97 -1.81
C PRO A 143 9.32 1.75 -2.52
N ILE A 144 8.07 1.48 -2.15
CA ILE A 144 6.85 2.10 -2.67
C ILE A 144 6.05 2.68 -1.51
N LEU A 145 5.44 3.84 -1.70
CA LEU A 145 4.45 4.39 -0.79
C LEU A 145 3.06 3.87 -1.19
N GLU A 146 2.76 2.60 -0.87
CA GLU A 146 1.58 1.89 -1.33
C GLU A 146 0.27 2.63 -1.02
N ARG A 147 0.11 3.16 0.20
CA ARG A 147 -1.10 3.91 0.59
C ARG A 147 -1.23 5.24 -0.14
N TYR A 148 -0.10 5.89 -0.47
CA TYR A 148 -0.11 7.07 -1.33
C TYR A 148 -0.62 6.71 -2.73
N TRP A 149 -0.11 5.61 -3.32
CA TRP A 149 -0.54 5.18 -4.64
C TRP A 149 -1.99 4.72 -4.65
N ALA A 150 -2.45 4.02 -3.61
CA ALA A 150 -3.86 3.66 -3.47
C ALA A 150 -4.79 4.89 -3.41
N TRP A 151 -4.40 5.94 -2.66
CA TRP A 151 -5.09 7.22 -2.66
C TRP A 151 -4.99 7.92 -4.03
N ARG A 152 -3.83 7.95 -4.64
CA ARG A 152 -3.56 8.59 -5.94
C ARG A 152 -4.35 7.92 -7.07
N CYS A 153 -4.55 6.62 -7.00
CA CYS A 153 -5.38 5.81 -7.89
C CYS A 153 -6.88 5.84 -7.51
N GLY A 154 -7.30 6.68 -6.57
CA GLY A 154 -8.71 6.91 -6.26
C GLY A 154 -9.40 5.83 -5.43
N LEU A 155 -8.67 4.86 -4.84
CA LEU A 155 -9.28 3.76 -4.09
C LEU A 155 -9.98 4.24 -2.80
N GLY A 156 -9.43 5.26 -2.15
CA GLY A 156 -9.93 5.76 -0.89
C GLY A 156 -9.08 6.89 -0.32
N TRP A 157 -9.29 7.24 0.95
CA TRP A 157 -8.49 8.25 1.64
C TRP A 157 -7.59 7.63 2.70
N ILE A 158 -6.49 8.30 3.03
CA ILE A 158 -5.63 7.92 4.15
C ILE A 158 -6.27 8.45 5.44
N GLY A 159 -6.71 7.55 6.31
CA GLY A 159 -7.35 7.89 7.57
C GLY A 159 -6.38 8.45 8.62
N ARG A 160 -6.91 8.94 9.75
CA ARG A 160 -6.08 9.41 10.89
C ARG A 160 -5.23 8.30 11.52
N HIS A 161 -5.59 7.03 11.29
CA HIS A 161 -4.79 5.86 11.69
C HIS A 161 -3.71 5.50 10.65
N THR A 162 -3.47 6.38 9.68
CA THR A 162 -2.49 6.23 8.60
C THR A 162 -2.77 5.08 7.60
N GLN A 163 -3.85 4.32 7.74
CA GLN A 163 -4.24 3.29 6.78
C GLN A 163 -5.17 3.85 5.70
N LEU A 164 -5.17 3.21 4.51
CA LEU A 164 -6.17 3.47 3.50
C LEU A 164 -7.56 3.08 4.00
N VAL A 165 -8.54 3.93 3.77
CA VAL A 165 -9.95 3.64 4.03
C VAL A 165 -10.70 3.66 2.71
N ILE A 166 -11.21 2.51 2.29
CA ILE A 166 -12.05 2.40 1.09
C ILE A 166 -13.51 2.66 1.50
N PRO A 167 -14.25 3.54 0.80
CA PRO A 167 -15.62 3.87 1.14
C PRO A 167 -16.50 2.63 1.32
N ARG A 168 -17.28 2.57 2.40
CA ARG A 168 -18.18 1.47 2.76
C ARG A 168 -17.53 0.12 3.03
N ALA A 169 -16.23 -0.03 2.79
CA ALA A 169 -15.50 -1.28 2.92
C ALA A 169 -14.47 -1.28 4.08
N GLY A 170 -14.10 -0.08 4.58
CA GLY A 170 -13.18 0.05 5.72
C GLY A 170 -11.72 0.04 5.31
N SER A 171 -10.83 -0.48 6.19
CA SER A 171 -9.37 -0.43 6.00
C SER A 171 -8.67 -1.79 6.06
N ALA A 172 -9.42 -2.91 6.07
CA ALA A 172 -8.86 -4.26 6.12
C ALA A 172 -8.50 -4.76 4.70
N PHE A 173 -7.48 -4.14 4.07
CA PHE A 173 -7.05 -4.46 2.72
C PHE A 173 -5.53 -4.62 2.62
N PHE A 174 -5.10 -5.68 1.92
CA PHE A 174 -3.78 -5.74 1.34
C PHE A 174 -3.74 -4.88 0.10
N LEU A 175 -2.65 -4.15 -0.09
CA LEU A 175 -2.41 -3.34 -1.27
C LEU A 175 -1.39 -4.03 -2.18
N GLY A 176 -1.43 -3.70 -3.44
CA GLY A 176 -0.42 -4.16 -4.39
C GLY A 176 -0.46 -3.35 -5.66
N GLU A 177 0.67 -3.25 -6.32
CA GLU A 177 0.86 -2.42 -7.50
C GLU A 177 1.38 -3.21 -8.69
N LEU A 178 0.93 -2.80 -9.89
CA LEU A 178 1.62 -3.05 -11.15
C LEU A 178 2.20 -1.74 -11.66
N MET A 179 3.49 -1.72 -11.94
CA MET A 179 4.15 -0.61 -12.61
C MET A 179 4.42 -1.01 -14.06
N LEU A 180 3.81 -0.28 -14.99
CA LEU A 180 3.71 -0.65 -16.41
C LEU A 180 4.34 0.42 -17.30
N ASN A 181 5.02 0.01 -18.37
CA ASN A 181 5.70 0.89 -19.33
C ASN A 181 4.78 1.52 -20.39
N LEU A 182 3.52 1.14 -20.45
CA LEU A 182 2.55 1.70 -21.38
C LEU A 182 1.61 2.69 -20.69
N PRO A 183 1.13 3.74 -21.36
CA PRO A 183 0.09 4.61 -20.85
C PRO A 183 -1.26 3.91 -20.83
N ALA A 184 -2.18 4.39 -20.02
CA ALA A 184 -3.58 3.98 -20.04
C ALA A 184 -4.46 5.01 -20.78
N ASP A 185 -5.60 4.56 -21.31
CA ASP A 185 -6.61 5.40 -21.95
C ASP A 185 -7.33 6.33 -20.98
N ALA A 186 -7.37 5.96 -19.70
CA ALA A 186 -7.92 6.76 -18.62
C ALA A 186 -7.19 6.53 -17.29
N TYR A 187 -7.14 7.57 -16.47
CA TYR A 187 -6.61 7.52 -15.11
C TYR A 187 -7.65 8.00 -14.10
N ASP A 188 -7.60 7.43 -12.92
CA ASP A 188 -8.44 7.85 -11.81
C ASP A 188 -7.87 9.12 -11.17
N ALA A 189 -8.77 9.98 -10.69
CA ALA A 189 -8.37 11.12 -9.88
C ALA A 189 -8.03 10.66 -8.44
N PRO A 190 -7.11 11.34 -7.75
CA PRO A 190 -6.88 11.11 -6.33
C PRO A 190 -8.20 11.20 -5.56
N PHE A 191 -8.37 10.37 -4.54
CA PHE A 191 -9.59 10.40 -3.75
C PHE A 191 -9.77 11.80 -3.13
N PRO A 192 -10.89 12.51 -3.45
CA PRO A 192 -10.93 13.96 -3.29
C PRO A 192 -11.09 14.44 -1.85
N THR A 193 -11.58 13.59 -0.96
CA THR A 193 -12.08 14.04 0.35
C THR A 193 -11.63 13.12 1.48
N ASP A 194 -11.03 13.72 2.50
CA ASP A 194 -10.92 13.08 3.80
C ASP A 194 -12.30 12.99 4.47
N ARG A 195 -12.71 11.79 4.81
CA ARG A 195 -14.01 11.55 5.47
C ARG A 195 -13.86 11.26 6.96
N CYS A 196 -12.70 11.44 7.55
CA CYS A 196 -12.55 11.34 9.00
C CYS A 196 -13.26 12.49 9.73
N GLY A 197 -13.30 13.69 9.15
CA GLY A 197 -13.93 14.86 9.78
C GLY A 197 -13.40 15.08 11.21
N THR A 198 -14.30 15.14 12.18
CA THR A 198 -13.97 15.27 13.61
C THR A 198 -13.75 13.95 14.33
N CYS A 199 -13.88 12.80 13.65
CA CYS A 199 -13.73 11.48 14.25
C CYS A 199 -12.29 11.25 14.77
N ARG A 200 -12.17 10.79 16.01
CA ARG A 200 -10.88 10.52 16.70
C ARG A 200 -10.78 9.08 17.22
N ARG A 201 -11.72 8.22 16.93
CA ARG A 201 -11.82 6.86 17.50
C ARG A 201 -10.53 6.07 17.43
N CYS A 202 -9.81 6.12 16.31
CA CYS A 202 -8.54 5.39 16.16
C CYS A 202 -7.42 5.96 17.02
N ILE A 203 -7.37 7.27 17.21
CA ILE A 203 -6.37 7.94 18.07
C ILE A 203 -6.64 7.60 19.53
N GLU A 204 -7.90 7.70 19.98
CA GLU A 204 -8.32 7.41 21.35
C GLU A 204 -8.20 5.92 21.70
N ALA A 205 -8.45 5.03 20.71
CA ALA A 205 -8.32 3.59 20.89
C ALA A 205 -6.88 3.08 20.83
N CYS A 206 -5.90 3.92 20.42
CA CYS A 206 -4.50 3.47 20.33
C CYS A 206 -3.91 3.29 21.73
N PRO A 207 -3.61 2.06 22.18
CA PRO A 207 -3.24 1.81 23.57
C PRO A 207 -1.91 2.47 23.95
N THR A 208 -1.00 2.67 22.99
CA THR A 208 0.31 3.30 23.20
C THR A 208 0.37 4.73 22.68
N GLN A 209 -0.76 5.27 22.20
CA GLN A 209 -0.84 6.63 21.67
C GLN A 209 0.21 6.90 20.58
N ALA A 210 0.46 5.91 19.71
CA ALA A 210 1.39 6.03 18.59
C ALA A 210 0.84 6.90 17.46
N LEU A 211 -0.48 7.13 17.40
CA LEU A 211 -1.16 7.94 16.39
C LEU A 211 -1.27 9.39 16.83
N GLU A 212 -1.00 10.30 15.92
CA GLU A 212 -1.02 11.73 16.16
C GLU A 212 -2.20 12.43 15.47
N GLU A 213 -2.59 13.59 16.00
CA GLU A 213 -3.64 14.44 15.44
C GLU A 213 -3.37 14.83 13.97
N GLY A 214 -2.12 15.10 13.64
CA GLY A 214 -1.65 15.50 12.32
C GLY A 214 -1.54 14.36 11.30
N ARG A 215 -2.14 13.18 11.55
CA ARG A 215 -2.05 11.97 10.70
C ARG A 215 -0.65 11.40 10.62
N GLY A 216 0.09 11.50 11.70
CA GLY A 216 1.40 10.88 11.87
C GLY A 216 1.29 9.59 12.66
N LEU A 217 2.27 8.71 12.46
CA LEU A 217 2.52 7.55 13.29
C LEU A 217 3.95 7.66 13.83
N ASP A 218 4.10 7.51 15.15
CA ASP A 218 5.40 7.30 15.77
C ASP A 218 5.62 5.78 15.96
N ALA A 219 6.45 5.20 15.11
CA ALA A 219 6.70 3.76 15.15
C ALA A 219 7.36 3.32 16.46
N ARG A 220 8.13 4.20 17.12
CA ARG A 220 8.75 3.90 18.42
C ARG A 220 7.74 3.48 19.50
N ARG A 221 6.48 3.91 19.33
CA ARG A 221 5.36 3.63 20.24
C ARG A 221 4.36 2.63 19.66
N CYS A 222 4.46 2.29 18.37
CA CYS A 222 3.48 1.44 17.68
C CYS A 222 3.63 -0.03 18.10
N LEU A 223 2.54 -0.65 18.56
CA LEU A 223 2.54 -2.06 18.92
C LEU A 223 2.92 -2.97 17.73
N SER A 224 2.51 -2.63 16.51
CA SER A 224 2.91 -3.40 15.33
C SER A 224 4.43 -3.34 15.14
N TYR A 225 5.04 -2.16 15.21
CA TYR A 225 6.50 -2.06 15.17
C TYR A 225 7.17 -2.84 16.31
N LEU A 226 6.72 -2.64 17.55
CA LEU A 226 7.32 -3.25 18.73
C LEU A 226 7.25 -4.79 18.72
N THR A 227 6.24 -5.37 18.08
CA THR A 227 6.05 -6.83 18.02
C THR A 227 6.57 -7.48 16.74
N ILE A 228 6.79 -6.72 15.67
CA ILE A 228 7.18 -7.26 14.36
C ILE A 228 8.61 -6.86 13.99
N GLU A 229 8.90 -5.56 14.01
CA GLU A 229 10.13 -4.99 13.45
C GLU A 229 11.21 -4.77 14.50
N ASN A 230 10.81 -4.53 15.76
CA ASN A 230 11.73 -4.24 16.85
C ASN A 230 12.58 -5.47 17.18
N ARG A 231 13.91 -5.30 17.19
CA ARG A 231 14.87 -6.36 17.54
C ARG A 231 15.30 -6.30 19.00
N GLY A 232 14.88 -5.26 19.73
CA GLY A 232 15.12 -5.09 21.17
C GLY A 232 13.98 -5.60 22.03
N GLY A 233 14.08 -5.39 23.35
CA GLY A 233 12.99 -5.65 24.28
C GLY A 233 11.83 -4.69 24.06
N ILE A 234 10.61 -5.15 24.36
CA ILE A 234 9.43 -4.28 24.37
C ILE A 234 9.46 -3.46 25.65
N PRO A 235 9.34 -2.11 25.59
CA PRO A 235 9.29 -1.27 26.80
C PRO A 235 8.16 -1.73 27.74
N GLU A 236 8.42 -1.76 29.04
CA GLU A 236 7.48 -2.26 30.06
C GLU A 236 6.12 -1.55 29.99
N GLU A 237 6.13 -0.23 29.79
CA GLU A 237 4.90 0.55 29.63
C GLU A 237 4.07 0.10 28.40
N ALA A 238 4.73 -0.20 27.29
CA ALA A 238 4.06 -0.72 26.08
C ALA A 238 3.56 -2.14 26.30
N ALA A 239 4.35 -3.00 26.94
CA ALA A 239 3.99 -4.38 27.28
C ALA A 239 2.75 -4.43 28.19
N ALA A 240 2.66 -3.56 29.18
CA ALA A 240 1.50 -3.45 30.08
C ALA A 240 0.19 -3.07 29.35
N ARG A 241 0.29 -2.40 28.19
CA ARG A 241 -0.85 -1.93 27.39
C ARG A 241 -1.17 -2.81 26.19
N MET A 242 -0.34 -3.84 25.93
CA MET A 242 -0.52 -4.71 24.74
C MET A 242 -1.75 -5.60 24.82
N TYR A 243 -2.01 -6.18 26.00
CA TYR A 243 -3.12 -7.14 26.12
C TYR A 243 -4.48 -6.49 25.84
N PRO A 244 -5.35 -7.12 25.06
CA PRO A 244 -5.25 -8.45 24.46
C PRO A 244 -4.65 -8.47 23.04
N TYR A 245 -4.04 -7.39 22.55
CA TYR A 245 -3.64 -7.23 21.15
C TYR A 245 -2.22 -7.75 20.91
N PHE A 246 -2.07 -8.57 19.89
CA PHE A 246 -0.80 -9.08 19.43
C PHE A 246 -0.70 -8.99 17.90
N CYS A 247 0.20 -8.16 17.40
CA CYS A 247 0.53 -8.15 15.99
C CYS A 247 1.64 -9.17 15.76
N LEU A 248 1.29 -10.38 15.36
CA LEU A 248 2.28 -11.39 14.98
C LEU A 248 2.58 -11.33 13.49
N LEU A 249 3.85 -11.21 13.18
CA LEU A 249 4.42 -11.89 12.03
C LEU A 249 5.79 -12.44 12.39
N TYR A 250 5.79 -13.67 12.82
CA TYR A 250 7.02 -14.34 13.20
C TYR A 250 7.78 -14.95 12.01
N THR A 251 7.22 -14.99 10.83
CA THR A 251 7.72 -15.78 9.71
C THR A 251 8.01 -15.03 8.41
N SER A 252 7.71 -13.74 8.31
CA SER A 252 8.05 -12.98 7.11
C SER A 252 9.29 -12.11 7.34
N PRO A 253 10.38 -12.32 6.60
CA PRO A 253 11.53 -11.42 6.59
C PRO A 253 11.25 -10.12 5.81
N SER A 254 10.02 -9.91 5.37
CA SER A 254 9.66 -8.78 4.52
C SER A 254 9.58 -7.49 5.33
N PRO A 255 10.31 -6.45 4.93
CA PRO A 255 10.13 -5.12 5.50
C PRO A 255 8.75 -4.60 5.10
N ARG A 256 7.93 -4.26 6.09
CA ARG A 256 6.58 -3.76 5.86
C ARG A 256 6.57 -2.25 5.81
N ASP A 257 6.20 -1.73 4.66
CA ASP A 257 5.86 -0.32 4.50
C ASP A 257 4.52 0.05 5.16
N GLY A 258 3.88 -0.94 5.78
CA GLY A 258 2.53 -0.86 6.32
C GLY A 258 2.28 0.20 7.38
N LEU A 259 3.30 0.80 7.96
CA LEU A 259 3.11 1.79 9.03
C LEU A 259 3.06 3.24 8.53
N LEU A 260 3.38 3.53 7.25
CA LEU A 260 3.77 4.88 6.91
C LEU A 260 3.35 5.45 5.57
N SER A 261 2.81 4.71 4.72
CA SER A 261 2.35 5.31 3.46
C SER A 261 1.02 6.01 3.57
#